data_5f518a189abfd490f98cf570bc61f631
#
_entry.id   5f518a189abfd490f98cf570bc61f631
#
_cell.length_a   1.000
_cell.length_b   1.000
_cell.length_c   1.000
_cell.angle_alpha   90.00
_cell.angle_beta   90.00
_cell.angle_gamma   90.00
#
_symmetry.space_group_name_H-M   'P 1'
#
loop_
_entity.id
_entity.type
_entity.pdbx_description
1 polymer ?
#
loop_
_entity_poly.entity_id
_entity_poly.type
_entity_poly.pdbx_seq_one_letter_code
_entity_poly.pdbx_strand_id
1 'polypeptide(L)'
;MKQILFFAVMLSLTQFGCKKSDCLESAPKSLDGKWRMITVKDNASGLTTTKSPSIQNNVDLIFTTTNLNSGTFIGNTPTNEISKNSYSTGTNQTITIPVLSITKVAETSWGILFVDNICSSQAYSFEIGEMLNIKTTNTTLSFLKQ
;
A
#
# COMPACT_ATOMS: atom_id res chain seq x y z
N MET A 1 -42.51 19.66 -65.14
CA MET A 1 -42.62 19.78 -63.69
C MET A 1 -42.24 18.46 -63.10
N LYS A 2 -41.01 18.34 -62.58
CA LYS A 2 -40.52 17.11 -61.95
C LYS A 2 -40.23 17.43 -60.44
N GLN A 3 -41.05 16.87 -59.63
CA GLN A 3 -40.85 16.93 -58.15
C GLN A 3 -39.72 15.98 -57.78
N ILE A 4 -38.68 16.54 -57.24
CA ILE A 4 -37.57 15.77 -56.66
C ILE A 4 -37.89 15.59 -55.18
N LEU A 5 -38.19 14.36 -54.80
CA LEU A 5 -38.46 13.95 -53.45
C LEU A 5 -37.10 13.74 -52.74
N PHE A 6 -36.73 14.65 -51.85
CA PHE A 6 -35.55 14.51 -51.03
C PHE A 6 -35.88 13.58 -49.84
N PHE A 7 -35.42 12.36 -49.91
CA PHE A 7 -35.40 11.45 -48.77
C PHE A 7 -34.24 11.85 -47.86
N ALA A 8 -34.57 12.57 -46.81
CA ALA A 8 -33.64 12.79 -45.71
C ALA A 8 -33.58 11.51 -44.87
N VAL A 9 -32.57 10.68 -45.11
CA VAL A 9 -32.24 9.57 -44.21
C VAL A 9 -31.58 10.17 -42.98
N MET A 10 -32.35 10.34 -41.90
CA MET A 10 -31.82 10.60 -40.57
C MET A 10 -31.10 9.34 -40.09
N LEU A 11 -29.80 9.32 -40.29
CA LEU A 11 -28.91 8.32 -39.67
C LEU A 11 -28.74 8.69 -38.19
N SER A 12 -29.66 8.16 -37.36
CA SER A 12 -29.52 8.24 -35.91
C SER A 12 -28.34 7.37 -35.46
N LEU A 13 -27.18 8.00 -35.37
CA LEU A 13 -26.01 7.49 -34.69
C LEU A 13 -26.36 7.36 -33.19
N THR A 14 -26.90 6.21 -32.81
CA THR A 14 -26.92 5.82 -31.40
C THR A 14 -25.47 5.66 -30.97
N GLN A 15 -24.93 6.71 -30.39
CA GLN A 15 -23.70 6.62 -29.63
C GLN A 15 -23.98 5.71 -28.44
N PHE A 16 -23.69 4.43 -28.60
CA PHE A 16 -23.42 3.55 -27.46
C PHE A 16 -22.15 4.08 -26.80
N GLY A 17 -22.32 5.13 -26.01
CA GLY A 17 -21.34 5.53 -25.03
C GLY A 17 -21.18 4.36 -24.07
N CYS A 18 -20.23 3.50 -24.36
CA CYS A 18 -19.69 2.59 -23.37
C CYS A 18 -19.22 3.51 -22.21
N LYS A 19 -20.05 3.67 -21.17
CA LYS A 19 -19.57 4.12 -19.89
C LYS A 19 -18.63 3.02 -19.44
N LYS A 20 -17.38 3.13 -19.86
CA LYS A 20 -16.27 2.52 -19.17
C LYS A 20 -16.29 3.17 -17.80
N SER A 21 -17.08 2.60 -16.90
CA SER A 21 -16.88 2.81 -15.47
C SER A 21 -15.48 2.28 -15.22
N ASP A 22 -14.51 3.18 -15.40
CA ASP A 22 -13.17 2.97 -14.94
C ASP A 22 -13.29 2.76 -13.42
N CYS A 23 -13.43 1.51 -13.03
CA CYS A 23 -13.04 1.06 -11.70
C CYS A 23 -11.52 1.19 -11.64
N LEU A 24 -11.01 2.40 -11.81
CA LEU A 24 -9.69 2.77 -11.34
C LEU A 24 -9.83 2.72 -9.82
N GLU A 25 -9.44 1.60 -9.29
CA GLU A 25 -9.27 1.43 -7.86
C GLU A 25 -8.38 2.59 -7.40
N SER A 26 -9.00 3.57 -6.74
CA SER A 26 -8.26 4.77 -6.32
C SER A 26 -7.25 4.36 -5.26
N ALA A 27 -6.03 4.87 -5.36
CA ALA A 27 -5.04 4.65 -4.32
C ALA A 27 -5.61 5.04 -2.94
N PRO A 28 -5.29 4.29 -1.86
CA PRO A 28 -5.70 4.64 -0.51
C PRO A 28 -5.27 6.06 -0.17
N LYS A 29 -6.10 6.78 0.58
CA LYS A 29 -5.82 8.18 0.98
C LYS A 29 -5.32 8.31 2.41
N SER A 30 -5.28 7.21 3.16
CA SER A 30 -4.93 7.18 4.57
C SER A 30 -4.11 5.93 4.91
N LEU A 31 -3.22 6.07 5.89
CA LEU A 31 -2.52 4.94 6.48
C LEU A 31 -3.47 4.02 7.26
N ASP A 32 -4.63 4.53 7.72
CA ASP A 32 -5.55 3.77 8.55
C ASP A 32 -5.99 2.46 7.90
N GLY A 33 -6.02 1.43 8.71
CA GLY A 33 -6.45 0.10 8.30
C GLY A 33 -5.41 -0.97 8.49
N LYS A 34 -5.74 -2.16 8.02
CA LYS A 34 -4.88 -3.35 8.11
C LYS A 34 -4.07 -3.52 6.83
N TRP A 35 -2.78 -3.74 7.00
CA TRP A 35 -1.80 -3.84 5.93
C TRP A 35 -0.95 -5.10 6.08
N ARG A 36 -0.78 -5.84 5.01
CA ARG A 36 0.05 -7.05 4.95
C ARG A 36 1.28 -6.83 4.11
N MET A 37 2.46 -7.05 4.67
CA MET A 37 3.71 -6.97 3.91
C MET A 37 3.78 -8.07 2.83
N ILE A 38 3.99 -7.66 1.59
CA ILE A 38 4.02 -8.56 0.43
C ILE A 38 5.39 -8.64 -0.22
N THR A 39 6.15 -7.54 -0.24
CA THR A 39 7.51 -7.50 -0.81
C THR A 39 8.43 -6.60 -0.01
N VAL A 40 9.72 -6.89 -0.11
CA VAL A 40 10.81 -6.02 0.33
C VAL A 40 11.76 -5.84 -0.85
N LYS A 41 11.95 -4.60 -1.28
CA LYS A 41 12.86 -4.25 -2.37
C LYS A 41 14.11 -3.58 -1.78
N ASP A 42 15.28 -4.09 -2.11
CA ASP A 42 16.56 -3.44 -1.84
C ASP A 42 16.72 -2.22 -2.76
N ASN A 43 16.92 -1.03 -2.18
CA ASN A 43 16.95 0.22 -2.94
C ASN A 43 18.23 0.39 -3.78
N ALA A 44 19.34 -0.27 -3.42
CA ALA A 44 20.61 -0.17 -4.13
C ALA A 44 20.65 -1.13 -5.32
N SER A 45 20.30 -2.40 -5.11
CA SER A 45 20.36 -3.42 -6.16
C SER A 45 19.09 -3.53 -6.99
N GLY A 46 17.95 -3.04 -6.46
CA GLY A 46 16.63 -3.20 -7.07
C GLY A 46 16.03 -4.60 -6.89
N LEU A 47 16.72 -5.52 -6.23
CA LEU A 47 16.24 -6.88 -5.99
C LEU A 47 15.02 -6.86 -5.07
N THR A 48 14.01 -7.65 -5.45
CA THR A 48 12.77 -7.79 -4.68
C THR A 48 12.69 -9.17 -4.06
N THR A 49 12.47 -9.21 -2.76
CA THR A 49 12.24 -10.43 -1.98
C THR A 49 10.76 -10.55 -1.64
N THR A 50 10.20 -11.74 -1.80
CA THR A 50 8.85 -12.10 -1.36
C THR A 50 8.93 -13.12 -0.23
N LYS A 51 7.85 -13.23 0.53
CA LYS A 51 7.76 -14.22 1.60
C LYS A 51 7.87 -15.65 1.04
N SER A 52 8.75 -16.46 1.63
CA SER A 52 8.84 -17.90 1.28
C SER A 52 7.52 -18.61 1.62
N PRO A 53 7.02 -19.52 0.77
CA PRO A 53 5.85 -20.35 1.07
C PRO A 53 5.98 -21.19 2.36
N SER A 54 7.20 -21.50 2.79
CA SER A 54 7.47 -22.24 4.04
C SER A 54 7.18 -21.41 5.31
N ILE A 55 7.09 -20.08 5.20
CA ILE A 55 6.76 -19.20 6.32
C ILE A 55 5.23 -19.06 6.38
N GLN A 56 4.60 -19.65 7.39
CA GLN A 56 3.15 -19.71 7.50
C GLN A 56 2.51 -18.36 7.80
N ASN A 57 3.06 -17.61 8.75
CA ASN A 57 2.50 -16.32 9.19
C ASN A 57 3.05 -15.15 8.37
N ASN A 58 2.36 -14.02 8.47
CA ASN A 58 2.69 -12.80 7.73
C ASN A 58 3.23 -11.72 8.68
N VAL A 59 3.76 -10.65 8.10
CA VAL A 59 3.88 -9.36 8.77
C VAL A 59 2.60 -8.59 8.47
N ASP A 60 1.76 -8.40 9.47
CA ASP A 60 0.51 -7.64 9.39
C ASP A 60 0.59 -6.44 10.34
N LEU A 61 0.20 -5.27 9.87
CA LEU A 61 0.16 -4.02 10.64
C LEU A 61 -1.26 -3.45 10.62
N ILE A 62 -1.67 -2.85 11.72
CA ILE A 62 -2.90 -2.07 11.81
C ILE A 62 -2.51 -0.66 12.23
N PHE A 63 -2.62 0.28 11.31
CA PHE A 63 -2.39 1.70 11.59
C PHE A 63 -3.69 2.37 12.03
N THR A 64 -3.57 3.27 12.99
CA THR A 64 -4.65 4.12 13.48
C THR A 64 -4.13 5.55 13.62
N THR A 65 -4.68 6.47 12.83
CA THR A 65 -4.38 7.88 12.93
C THR A 65 -5.02 8.47 14.19
N THR A 66 -4.25 9.18 15.00
CA THR A 66 -4.73 9.84 16.21
C THR A 66 -4.84 11.34 16.05
N ASN A 67 -3.98 11.94 15.23
CA ASN A 67 -3.95 13.35 14.89
C ASN A 67 -3.59 13.53 13.41
N LEU A 68 -3.66 14.74 12.90
CA LEU A 68 -3.37 15.07 11.49
C LEU A 68 -2.03 14.49 10.99
N ASN A 69 -1.00 14.49 11.85
CA ASN A 69 0.37 14.11 11.49
C ASN A 69 0.93 13.00 12.39
N SER A 70 0.12 12.26 13.09
CA SER A 70 0.60 11.19 13.96
C SER A 70 -0.44 10.11 14.22
N GLY A 71 0.03 8.94 14.58
CA GLY A 71 -0.82 7.83 14.92
C GLY A 71 -0.06 6.73 15.64
N THR A 72 -0.72 5.60 15.76
CA THR A 72 -0.14 4.40 16.34
C THR A 72 -0.35 3.22 15.41
N PHE A 73 0.47 2.20 15.56
CA PHE A 73 0.23 0.92 14.91
C PHE A 73 0.50 -0.22 15.88
N ILE A 74 -0.18 -1.32 15.63
CA ILE A 74 0.00 -2.63 16.26
C ILE A 74 0.09 -3.67 15.15
N GLY A 75 0.45 -4.90 15.47
CA GLY A 75 0.45 -5.96 14.48
C GLY A 75 1.19 -7.20 14.93
N ASN A 76 1.69 -7.92 13.96
CA ASN A 76 2.53 -9.11 14.19
C ASN A 76 3.55 -9.27 13.06
N THR A 77 4.66 -9.90 13.40
CA THR A 77 5.55 -10.58 12.47
C THR A 77 5.21 -12.08 12.47
N PRO A 78 5.89 -12.91 11.68
CA PRO A 78 5.65 -14.35 11.70
C PRO A 78 5.72 -15.01 13.08
N THR A 79 6.54 -14.51 13.98
CA THR A 79 6.78 -15.11 15.31
C THR A 79 6.56 -14.18 16.48
N ASN A 80 6.46 -12.87 16.26
CA ASN A 80 6.35 -11.88 17.32
C ASN A 80 5.09 -11.03 17.20
N GLU A 81 4.57 -10.58 18.36
CA GLU A 81 3.56 -9.54 18.42
C GLU A 81 4.21 -8.16 18.44
N ILE A 82 3.65 -7.24 17.68
CA ILE A 82 4.02 -5.83 17.67
C ILE A 82 3.07 -5.10 18.61
N SER A 83 3.61 -4.64 19.73
CA SER A 83 2.87 -3.82 20.70
C SER A 83 2.50 -2.46 20.07
N LYS A 84 1.75 -1.64 20.80
CA LYS A 84 1.39 -0.30 20.34
C LYS A 84 2.63 0.57 20.20
N ASN A 85 2.95 0.93 18.95
CA ASN A 85 4.04 1.82 18.59
C ASN A 85 3.49 3.11 18.00
N SER A 86 4.24 4.20 18.10
CA SER A 86 3.86 5.50 17.54
C SER A 86 4.54 5.73 16.20
N TYR A 87 3.88 6.46 15.33
CA TYR A 87 4.46 7.02 14.12
C TYR A 87 4.08 8.50 13.98
N SER A 88 4.88 9.25 13.26
CA SER A 88 4.54 10.61 12.81
C SER A 88 4.69 10.71 11.30
N THR A 89 3.88 11.56 10.70
CA THR A 89 3.94 11.90 9.27
C THR A 89 4.17 13.40 9.12
N GLY A 90 4.75 13.80 8.00
CA GLY A 90 4.99 15.20 7.70
C GLY A 90 4.65 15.53 6.25
N THR A 91 5.06 16.72 5.82
CA THR A 91 4.94 17.15 4.43
C THR A 91 5.65 16.20 3.48
N ASN A 92 5.22 16.16 2.22
CA ASN A 92 5.80 15.29 1.19
C ASN A 92 5.78 13.80 1.54
N GLN A 93 4.75 13.34 2.27
CA GLN A 93 4.58 11.94 2.65
C GLN A 93 5.78 11.37 3.43
N THR A 94 6.43 12.18 4.26
CA THR A 94 7.44 11.66 5.18
C THR A 94 6.78 10.86 6.30
N ILE A 95 7.45 9.80 6.76
CA ILE A 95 7.02 8.98 7.90
C ILE A 95 8.23 8.67 8.78
N THR A 96 8.01 8.75 10.08
CA THR A 96 9.02 8.41 11.09
C THR A 96 8.42 7.42 12.09
N ILE A 97 9.11 6.30 12.28
CA ILE A 97 8.80 5.26 13.28
C ILE A 97 10.05 5.14 14.17
N PRO A 98 10.09 5.81 15.32
CA PRO A 98 11.32 5.94 16.09
C PRO A 98 11.73 4.67 16.84
N VAL A 99 10.77 3.85 17.21
CA VAL A 99 10.97 2.64 18.02
C VAL A 99 10.02 1.56 17.57
N LEU A 100 10.45 0.32 17.62
CA LEU A 100 9.62 -0.87 17.45
C LEU A 100 9.63 -1.70 18.74
N SER A 101 8.49 -1.79 19.40
CA SER A 101 8.27 -2.64 20.56
C SER A 101 7.62 -3.94 20.11
N ILE A 102 8.35 -5.04 20.26
CA ILE A 102 7.91 -6.39 19.89
C ILE A 102 8.25 -7.39 20.98
N THR A 103 7.58 -8.55 21.00
CA THR A 103 8.01 -9.70 21.80
C THR A 103 9.37 -10.21 21.32
N LYS A 104 10.12 -10.91 22.19
CA LYS A 104 11.51 -11.34 21.89
C LYS A 104 11.57 -12.84 21.61
N VAL A 105 10.92 -13.28 20.55
CA VAL A 105 11.05 -14.65 20.06
C VAL A 105 11.93 -14.63 18.80
N ALA A 106 12.67 -15.68 18.55
CA ALA A 106 13.49 -15.81 17.36
C ALA A 106 12.65 -15.59 16.09
N GLU A 107 13.08 -14.67 15.22
CA GLU A 107 12.31 -14.24 14.08
C GLU A 107 12.68 -15.06 12.83
N THR A 108 11.73 -15.18 11.91
CA THR A 108 11.96 -15.73 10.57
C THR A 108 12.74 -14.76 9.71
N SER A 109 13.35 -15.24 8.63
CA SER A 109 14.04 -14.35 7.67
C SER A 109 13.11 -13.26 7.11
N TRP A 110 11.82 -13.55 6.93
CA TRP A 110 10.81 -12.58 6.48
C TRP A 110 10.52 -11.48 7.52
N GLY A 111 10.36 -11.89 8.79
CA GLY A 111 10.16 -10.93 9.87
C GLY A 111 11.41 -10.10 10.16
N ILE A 112 12.60 -10.67 10.04
CA ILE A 112 13.88 -9.94 10.17
C ILE A 112 13.94 -8.78 9.16
N LEU A 113 13.57 -9.01 7.89
CA LEU A 113 13.54 -7.95 6.88
C LEU A 113 12.66 -6.77 7.28
N PHE A 114 11.56 -7.02 7.99
CA PHE A 114 10.70 -5.97 8.53
C PHE A 114 11.33 -5.29 9.74
N VAL A 115 11.73 -6.06 10.75
CA VAL A 115 12.23 -5.55 12.04
C VAL A 115 13.46 -4.68 11.86
N ASP A 116 14.41 -5.10 11.01
CA ASP A 116 15.68 -4.40 10.78
C ASP A 116 15.50 -3.08 10.01
N ASN A 117 14.38 -2.93 9.29
CA ASN A 117 14.21 -1.78 8.39
C ASN A 117 13.16 -0.78 8.84
N ILE A 118 12.10 -1.19 9.54
CA ILE A 118 10.93 -0.32 9.80
C ILE A 118 11.28 0.96 10.58
N CYS A 119 12.20 0.90 11.53
CA CYS A 119 12.63 2.07 12.30
C CYS A 119 13.49 3.05 11.52
N SER A 120 13.96 2.69 10.34
CA SER A 120 14.66 3.59 9.42
C SER A 120 13.75 4.19 8.34
N SER A 121 12.44 4.19 8.57
CA SER A 121 11.42 4.74 7.67
C SER A 121 11.66 6.24 7.41
N GLN A 122 11.51 6.66 6.15
CA GLN A 122 11.73 8.03 5.70
C GLN A 122 10.51 8.61 4.99
N ALA A 123 9.87 7.82 4.14
CA ALA A 123 8.74 8.25 3.34
C ALA A 123 7.75 7.11 3.13
N TYR A 124 6.52 7.47 2.78
CA TYR A 124 5.52 6.51 2.34
C TYR A 124 4.84 7.00 1.07
N SER A 125 4.28 6.07 0.31
CA SER A 125 3.44 6.37 -0.84
C SER A 125 2.35 5.33 -0.98
N PHE A 126 1.24 5.75 -1.60
CA PHE A 126 0.17 4.83 -1.98
C PHE A 126 0.20 4.62 -3.48
N GLU A 127 -0.03 3.39 -3.91
CA GLU A 127 -0.17 3.02 -5.30
C GLU A 127 -1.58 2.46 -5.57
N ILE A 128 -1.94 2.42 -6.85
CA ILE A 128 -3.17 1.79 -7.34
C ILE A 128 -3.16 0.31 -6.91
N GLY A 129 -4.33 -0.26 -6.61
CA GLY A 129 -4.42 -1.62 -6.09
C GLY A 129 -4.23 -1.72 -4.58
N GLU A 130 -4.55 -0.62 -3.86
CA GLU A 130 -4.49 -0.56 -2.39
C GLU A 130 -3.13 -0.94 -1.80
N MET A 131 -2.06 -0.50 -2.44
CA MET A 131 -0.70 -0.72 -1.96
C MET A 131 -0.17 0.48 -1.18
N LEU A 132 0.51 0.19 -0.07
CA LEU A 132 1.31 1.12 0.72
C LEU A 132 2.78 0.74 0.59
N ASN A 133 3.61 1.67 0.15
CA ASN A 133 5.06 1.54 0.19
C ASN A 133 5.63 2.40 1.30
N ILE A 134 6.45 1.82 2.17
CA ILE A 134 7.25 2.53 3.17
C ILE A 134 8.70 2.44 2.75
N LYS A 135 9.25 3.58 2.33
CA LYS A 135 10.67 3.69 1.97
C LYS A 135 11.49 3.89 3.23
N THR A 136 12.48 3.06 3.41
CA THR A 136 13.48 3.15 4.48
C THR A 136 14.83 3.60 3.89
N THR A 137 15.86 3.67 4.71
CA THR A 137 17.21 4.01 4.24
C THR A 137 17.70 3.05 3.15
N ASN A 138 17.53 1.75 3.35
CA ASN A 138 18.12 0.73 2.47
C ASN A 138 17.08 -0.02 1.63
N THR A 139 15.83 -0.05 2.05
CA THR A 139 14.80 -0.88 1.44
C THR A 139 13.50 -0.10 1.19
N THR A 140 12.62 -0.71 0.41
CA THR A 140 11.22 -0.32 0.32
C THR A 140 10.37 -1.53 0.74
N LEU A 141 9.59 -1.35 1.80
CA LEU A 141 8.64 -2.32 2.31
C LEU A 141 7.29 -2.06 1.66
N SER A 142 6.75 -3.03 0.92
CA SER A 142 5.45 -2.89 0.25
C SER A 142 4.39 -3.73 0.96
N PHE A 143 3.25 -3.11 1.19
CA PHE A 143 2.11 -3.70 1.88
C PHE A 143 0.85 -3.64 1.02
N LEU A 144 0.02 -4.65 1.14
CA LEU A 144 -1.31 -4.71 0.54
C LEU A 144 -2.36 -4.51 1.64
N LYS A 145 -3.35 -3.69 1.38
CA LYS A 145 -4.49 -3.47 2.30
C LYS A 145 -5.33 -4.74 2.43
N GLN A 146 -5.85 -4.98 3.64
CA GLN A 146 -6.62 -6.18 3.99
C GLN A 146 -8.07 -5.85 4.33
#